data_e708796105ef6d77fed95db3ef0d8083
#
_entry.id   e708796105ef6d77fed95db3ef0d8083
#
_cell.length_a   1.000
_cell.length_b   1.000
_cell.length_c   1.000
_cell.angle_alpha   90.00
_cell.angle_beta   90.00
_cell.angle_gamma   90.00
#
_symmetry.space_group_name_H-M   'P 1'
#
loop_
_entity.id
_entity.type
_entity.pdbx_description
1 polymer ?
#
loop_
_entity_poly.entity_id
_entity_poly.type
_entity_poly.pdbx_seq_one_letter_code
_entity_poly.pdbx_strand_id
1 'polypeptide(L)'
;MRILIFSDIHGDTKSLERILATAADLYISAGDLSTFGRALERCGEVLQPLGEKLWVIPGNHETAQENADFCKKFGFVDFHRRVRTLEGKNGMTQWAGLGYSNPTPFNTPGEFTEEEIAAALAPFEGLAPLYLVVHFPPHDSQLDRVMLGRHAGSRTLRAWVERVQPAWIFCGHIHECAGKTDHIGATQGVSLGKTGYVVEI
;
A
#
# COMPACT_ATOMS: atom_id res chain seq x y z
N MET A 1 9.69 15.68 -6.10
CA MET A 1 9.05 14.58 -6.84
C MET A 1 7.61 14.44 -6.36
N ARG A 2 6.67 14.29 -7.30
CA ARG A 2 5.24 14.12 -7.01
C ARG A 2 4.85 12.65 -7.18
N ILE A 3 4.34 12.03 -6.10
CA ILE A 3 4.02 10.60 -6.06
C ILE A 3 2.53 10.45 -5.77
N LEU A 4 1.83 9.66 -6.61
CA LEU A 4 0.42 9.32 -6.41
C LEU A 4 0.34 7.87 -5.90
N ILE A 5 -0.31 7.67 -4.76
CA ILE A 5 -0.46 6.36 -4.11
C ILE A 5 -1.95 6.05 -4.02
N PHE A 6 -2.36 4.87 -4.44
CA PHE A 6 -3.76 4.44 -4.46
C PHE A 6 -3.91 2.98 -4.04
N SER A 7 -5.13 2.54 -3.71
CA SER A 7 -5.43 1.19 -3.24
C SER A 7 -6.86 0.78 -3.54
N ASP A 8 -7.17 -0.51 -3.36
CA ASP A 8 -8.53 -1.05 -3.30
C ASP A 8 -9.37 -0.80 -4.57
N ILE A 9 -8.75 -0.99 -5.73
CA ILE A 9 -9.38 -0.78 -7.04
C ILE A 9 -10.44 -1.85 -7.32
N HIS A 10 -10.18 -3.12 -7.00
CA HIS A 10 -11.11 -4.24 -7.20
C HIS A 10 -11.71 -4.31 -8.62
N GLY A 11 -10.86 -4.09 -9.65
CA GLY A 11 -11.26 -4.15 -11.05
C GLY A 11 -12.02 -2.91 -11.57
N ASP A 12 -12.11 -1.84 -10.80
CA ASP A 12 -12.75 -0.58 -11.20
C ASP A 12 -11.83 0.22 -12.14
N THR A 13 -11.88 -0.12 -13.43
CA THR A 13 -11.06 0.56 -14.45
C THR A 13 -11.38 2.03 -14.63
N LYS A 14 -12.59 2.48 -14.30
CA LYS A 14 -12.94 3.91 -14.36
C LYS A 14 -12.18 4.71 -13.30
N SER A 15 -11.93 4.13 -12.13
CA SER A 15 -11.07 4.74 -11.13
C SER A 15 -9.61 4.78 -11.59
N LEU A 16 -9.10 3.74 -12.27
CA LEU A 16 -7.76 3.75 -12.85
C LEU A 16 -7.59 4.83 -13.93
N GLU A 17 -8.59 5.04 -14.77
CA GLU A 17 -8.57 6.12 -15.78
C GLU A 17 -8.44 7.50 -15.12
N ARG A 18 -9.11 7.73 -13.97
CA ARG A 18 -8.97 8.96 -13.19
C ARG A 18 -7.59 9.11 -12.56
N ILE A 19 -7.01 8.01 -12.08
CA ILE A 19 -5.64 7.99 -11.57
C ILE A 19 -4.65 8.37 -12.66
N LEU A 20 -4.78 7.79 -13.86
CA LEU A 20 -3.94 8.12 -15.02
C LEU A 20 -4.07 9.58 -15.47
N ALA A 21 -5.25 10.18 -15.29
CA ALA A 21 -5.46 11.60 -15.60
C ALA A 21 -4.79 12.54 -14.60
N THR A 22 -4.36 12.04 -13.44
CA THR A 22 -3.66 12.81 -12.41
C THR A 22 -2.16 12.75 -12.65
N ALA A 23 -1.55 13.88 -13.04
CA ALA A 23 -0.12 13.93 -13.32
C ALA A 23 0.72 13.65 -12.05
N ALA A 24 1.62 12.66 -12.14
CA ALA A 24 2.61 12.33 -11.12
C ALA A 24 3.90 11.82 -11.77
N ASP A 25 5.01 11.93 -11.06
CA ASP A 25 6.32 11.41 -11.51
C ASP A 25 6.40 9.90 -11.29
N LEU A 26 5.75 9.42 -10.21
CA LEU A 26 5.68 8.02 -9.79
C LEU A 26 4.27 7.69 -9.29
N TYR A 27 3.83 6.47 -9.56
CA TYR A 27 2.56 5.91 -9.09
C TYR A 27 2.84 4.67 -8.24
N ILE A 28 2.10 4.49 -7.14
CA ILE A 28 2.23 3.31 -6.29
C ILE A 28 0.85 2.72 -6.04
N SER A 29 0.66 1.46 -6.41
CA SER A 29 -0.51 0.68 -6.02
C SER A 29 -0.23 -0.02 -4.70
N ALA A 30 -1.00 0.30 -3.67
CA ALA A 30 -0.90 -0.28 -2.35
C ALA A 30 -1.80 -1.51 -2.16
N GLY A 31 -2.05 -2.27 -3.24
CA GLY A 31 -2.75 -3.55 -3.22
C GLY A 31 -4.22 -3.49 -3.63
N ASP A 32 -4.80 -4.67 -3.76
CA ASP A 32 -6.19 -4.92 -4.15
C ASP A 32 -6.58 -4.25 -5.48
N LEU A 33 -5.74 -4.46 -6.51
CA LEU A 33 -6.10 -4.14 -7.89
C LEU A 33 -7.24 -5.02 -8.39
N SER A 34 -7.33 -6.24 -7.91
CA SER A 34 -8.30 -7.26 -8.29
C SER A 34 -9.22 -7.67 -7.12
N THR A 35 -10.13 -8.59 -7.38
CA THR A 35 -10.88 -9.32 -6.35
C THR A 35 -10.67 -10.81 -6.61
N PHE A 36 -9.84 -11.48 -5.79
CA PHE A 36 -9.42 -12.87 -5.97
C PHE A 36 -8.83 -13.11 -7.38
N GLY A 37 -7.89 -12.25 -7.82
CA GLY A 37 -7.26 -12.31 -9.12
C GLY A 37 -8.16 -11.89 -10.31
N ARG A 38 -9.47 -11.73 -10.08
CA ARG A 38 -10.40 -11.34 -11.15
C ARG A 38 -10.16 -9.90 -11.59
N ALA A 39 -10.16 -9.68 -12.90
CA ALA A 39 -9.92 -8.39 -13.53
C ALA A 39 -8.48 -7.82 -13.40
N LEU A 40 -7.52 -8.57 -12.81
CA LEU A 40 -6.14 -8.12 -12.68
C LEU A 40 -5.53 -7.79 -14.04
N GLU A 41 -5.72 -8.65 -15.02
CA GLU A 41 -5.31 -8.45 -16.43
C GLU A 41 -5.82 -7.13 -17.00
N ARG A 42 -7.13 -6.88 -16.87
CA ARG A 42 -7.77 -5.67 -17.36
C ARG A 42 -7.25 -4.40 -16.66
N CYS A 43 -6.92 -4.50 -15.35
CA CYS A 43 -6.27 -3.40 -14.63
C CYS A 43 -4.88 -3.13 -15.22
N GLY A 44 -4.13 -4.20 -15.54
CA GLY A 44 -2.82 -4.09 -16.18
C GLY A 44 -2.86 -3.40 -17.54
N GLU A 45 -3.81 -3.77 -18.38
CA GLU A 45 -4.01 -3.13 -19.69
C GLU A 45 -4.24 -1.62 -19.57
N VAL A 46 -5.06 -1.19 -18.61
CA VAL A 46 -5.31 0.24 -18.35
C VAL A 46 -4.06 0.94 -17.83
N LEU A 47 -3.33 0.31 -16.91
CA LEU A 47 -2.14 0.88 -16.25
C LEU A 47 -0.86 0.79 -17.11
N GLN A 48 -0.86 -0.01 -18.18
CA GLN A 48 0.32 -0.29 -19.02
C GLN A 48 1.09 0.97 -19.47
N PRO A 49 0.44 2.11 -19.78
CA PRO A 49 1.17 3.33 -20.16
C PRO A 49 2.14 3.86 -19.09
N LEU A 50 2.00 3.45 -17.82
CA LEU A 50 2.89 3.87 -16.75
C LEU A 50 4.23 3.13 -16.75
N GLY A 51 4.28 1.86 -17.21
CA GLY A 51 5.49 1.06 -17.23
C GLY A 51 6.21 1.07 -15.88
N GLU A 52 7.52 1.30 -15.86
CA GLU A 52 8.34 1.35 -14.65
C GLU A 52 8.00 2.49 -13.66
N LYS A 53 7.16 3.44 -14.08
CA LYS A 53 6.66 4.48 -13.18
C LYS A 53 5.55 3.96 -12.24
N LEU A 54 5.09 2.72 -12.41
CA LEU A 54 4.16 2.10 -11.49
C LEU A 54 4.86 1.05 -10.62
N TRP A 55 4.82 1.27 -9.31
CA TRP A 55 5.24 0.29 -8.31
C TRP A 55 4.01 -0.39 -7.73
N VAL A 56 4.05 -1.70 -7.55
CA VAL A 56 2.88 -2.48 -7.12
C VAL A 56 3.25 -3.37 -5.94
N ILE A 57 2.43 -3.34 -4.90
CA ILE A 57 2.38 -4.38 -3.88
C ILE A 57 1.05 -5.14 -4.01
N PRO A 58 0.98 -6.45 -3.70
CA PRO A 58 -0.30 -7.17 -3.64
C PRO A 58 -1.13 -6.68 -2.44
N GLY A 59 -2.45 -6.74 -2.55
CA GLY A 59 -3.33 -6.69 -1.39
C GLY A 59 -3.58 -8.08 -0.81
N ASN A 60 -4.68 -8.26 -0.09
CA ASN A 60 -5.06 -9.59 0.38
C ASN A 60 -5.77 -10.42 -0.70
N HIS A 61 -6.21 -9.81 -1.78
CA HIS A 61 -6.86 -10.48 -2.92
C HIS A 61 -5.89 -11.01 -3.98
N GLU A 62 -4.59 -10.74 -3.87
CA GLU A 62 -3.53 -11.25 -4.75
C GLU A 62 -2.47 -12.01 -3.95
N THR A 63 -1.89 -13.05 -4.56
CA THR A 63 -0.67 -13.68 -4.05
C THR A 63 0.58 -12.90 -4.48
N ALA A 64 1.70 -13.09 -3.78
CA ALA A 64 2.98 -12.50 -4.18
C ALA A 64 3.44 -12.98 -5.57
N GLN A 65 3.13 -14.23 -5.92
CA GLN A 65 3.46 -14.78 -7.23
C GLN A 65 2.63 -14.12 -8.34
N GLU A 66 1.31 -13.97 -8.14
CA GLU A 66 0.44 -13.25 -9.09
C GLU A 66 0.90 -11.81 -9.28
N ASN A 67 1.29 -11.12 -8.20
CA ASN A 67 1.83 -9.76 -8.28
C ASN A 67 3.14 -9.69 -9.07
N ALA A 68 4.06 -10.61 -8.83
CA ALA A 68 5.33 -10.68 -9.56
C ALA A 68 5.13 -10.95 -11.05
N ASP A 69 4.25 -11.91 -11.39
CA ASP A 69 3.93 -12.25 -12.79
C ASP A 69 3.21 -11.09 -13.49
N PHE A 70 2.29 -10.43 -12.80
CA PHE A 70 1.60 -9.23 -13.28
C PHE A 70 2.58 -8.08 -13.57
N CYS A 71 3.47 -7.78 -12.62
CA CYS A 71 4.47 -6.73 -12.81
C CYS A 71 5.39 -7.05 -13.99
N LYS A 72 5.87 -8.28 -14.08
CA LYS A 72 6.72 -8.74 -15.20
C LYS A 72 6.00 -8.61 -16.54
N LYS A 73 4.73 -9.00 -16.61
CA LYS A 73 3.93 -8.97 -17.85
C LYS A 73 3.75 -7.57 -18.39
N PHE A 74 3.44 -6.59 -17.53
CA PHE A 74 3.11 -5.23 -17.94
C PHE A 74 4.27 -4.23 -17.81
N GLY A 75 5.44 -4.68 -17.37
CA GLY A 75 6.63 -3.82 -17.21
C GLY A 75 6.56 -2.91 -15.98
N PHE A 76 5.80 -3.30 -14.96
CA PHE A 76 5.71 -2.60 -13.68
C PHE A 76 6.81 -3.04 -12.71
N VAL A 77 7.01 -2.31 -11.65
CA VAL A 77 7.97 -2.64 -10.59
C VAL A 77 7.27 -3.41 -9.48
N ASP A 78 7.63 -4.67 -9.24
CA ASP A 78 7.24 -5.38 -8.03
C ASP A 78 7.93 -4.74 -6.83
N PHE A 79 7.11 -4.14 -5.96
CA PHE A 79 7.58 -3.41 -4.79
C PHE A 79 7.33 -4.17 -3.47
N HIS A 80 6.70 -5.35 -3.54
CA HIS A 80 6.42 -6.17 -2.37
C HIS A 80 7.72 -6.62 -1.68
N ARG A 81 7.84 -6.34 -0.36
CA ARG A 81 9.03 -6.65 0.46
C ARG A 81 10.33 -6.06 -0.11
N ARG A 82 10.24 -4.87 -0.70
CA ARG A 82 11.37 -4.15 -1.30
C ARG A 82 11.56 -2.80 -0.65
N VAL A 83 12.80 -2.33 -0.73
CA VAL A 83 13.18 -0.96 -0.36
C VAL A 83 13.71 -0.25 -1.60
N ARG A 84 13.33 1.01 -1.76
CA ARG A 84 13.81 1.91 -2.81
C ARG A 84 14.16 3.25 -2.21
N THR A 85 15.20 3.88 -2.73
CA THR A 85 15.61 5.22 -2.34
C THR A 85 15.16 6.21 -3.40
N LEU A 86 14.51 7.30 -2.99
CA LEU A 86 14.10 8.38 -3.86
C LEU A 86 14.71 9.69 -3.39
N GLU A 87 15.06 10.54 -4.34
CA GLU A 87 15.54 11.90 -4.08
C GLU A 87 14.36 12.87 -4.00
N GLY A 88 14.18 13.48 -2.85
CA GLY A 88 13.18 14.53 -2.61
C GLY A 88 13.83 15.92 -2.48
N LYS A 89 13.01 16.95 -2.29
CA LYS A 89 13.47 18.35 -2.11
C LYS A 89 14.40 18.51 -0.91
N ASN A 90 14.22 17.68 0.12
CA ASN A 90 14.94 17.77 1.39
C ASN A 90 15.99 16.66 1.56
N GLY A 91 16.37 15.97 0.50
CA GLY A 91 17.34 14.87 0.51
C GLY A 91 16.75 13.51 0.17
N MET A 92 17.51 12.46 0.43
CA MET A 92 17.13 11.09 0.11
C MET A 92 16.07 10.56 1.09
N THR A 93 15.08 9.85 0.57
CA THR A 93 14.02 9.19 1.34
C THR A 93 14.01 7.70 1.06
N GLN A 94 13.71 6.89 2.09
CA GLN A 94 13.62 5.44 1.98
C GLN A 94 12.15 5.04 1.85
N TRP A 95 11.83 4.28 0.82
CA TRP A 95 10.49 3.78 0.55
C TRP A 95 10.47 2.27 0.69
N ALA A 96 9.55 1.75 1.50
CA ALA A 96 9.38 0.32 1.70
C ALA A 96 7.95 -0.11 1.38
N GLY A 97 7.80 -1.24 0.70
CA GLY A 97 6.51 -1.82 0.31
C GLY A 97 6.25 -3.16 0.99
N LEU A 98 5.08 -3.31 1.63
CA LEU A 98 4.64 -4.57 2.24
C LEU A 98 3.16 -4.82 1.92
N GLY A 99 2.90 -5.78 1.05
CA GLY A 99 1.55 -6.23 0.71
C GLY A 99 0.96 -7.22 1.71
N TYR A 100 -0.14 -7.83 1.31
CA TYR A 100 -0.98 -8.74 2.10
C TYR A 100 -1.78 -8.00 3.19
N SER A 101 -2.48 -8.74 4.05
CA SER A 101 -3.15 -8.20 5.23
C SER A 101 -2.85 -9.04 6.48
N ASN A 102 -3.21 -8.52 7.66
CA ASN A 102 -3.42 -9.35 8.83
C ASN A 102 -4.63 -10.27 8.62
N PRO A 103 -4.83 -11.33 9.43
CA PRO A 103 -5.90 -12.30 9.19
C PRO A 103 -7.28 -11.66 9.10
N THR A 104 -8.05 -12.06 8.09
CA THR A 104 -9.42 -11.61 7.87
C THR A 104 -10.42 -12.76 8.09
N PRO A 105 -11.70 -12.48 8.33
CA PRO A 105 -12.72 -13.52 8.39
C PRO A 105 -13.04 -14.14 7.02
N PHE A 106 -12.42 -13.66 5.94
CA PHE A 106 -12.73 -14.04 4.56
C PHE A 106 -11.77 -15.08 3.98
N ASN A 107 -10.68 -15.40 4.71
CA ASN A 107 -9.67 -16.37 4.28
C ASN A 107 -9.15 -16.07 2.86
N THR A 108 -8.66 -14.87 2.67
CA THR A 108 -8.14 -14.37 1.40
C THR A 108 -6.74 -14.92 1.11
N PRO A 109 -6.28 -14.98 -0.17
CA PRO A 109 -5.00 -15.62 -0.52
C PRO A 109 -3.76 -14.91 0.04
N GLY A 110 -3.86 -13.59 0.31
CA GLY A 110 -2.74 -12.76 0.76
C GLY A 110 -2.88 -12.35 2.23
N GLU A 111 -2.74 -13.29 3.18
CA GLU A 111 -2.78 -13.00 4.61
C GLU A 111 -1.48 -13.42 5.29
N PHE A 112 -1.05 -12.63 6.27
CA PHE A 112 0.04 -12.93 7.19
C PHE A 112 -0.48 -13.09 8.61
N THR A 113 0.09 -14.00 9.38
CA THR A 113 -0.05 -13.95 10.84
C THR A 113 0.67 -12.72 11.41
N GLU A 114 0.37 -12.35 12.65
CA GLU A 114 1.06 -11.22 13.29
C GLU A 114 2.58 -11.47 13.45
N GLU A 115 3.02 -12.73 13.59
CA GLU A 115 4.42 -13.13 13.61
C GLU A 115 5.09 -12.96 12.24
N GLU A 116 4.40 -13.33 11.17
CA GLU A 116 4.89 -13.12 9.80
C GLU A 116 4.97 -11.64 9.46
N ILE A 117 4.04 -10.81 9.95
CA ILE A 117 4.09 -9.35 9.83
C ILE A 117 5.34 -8.80 10.53
N ALA A 118 5.64 -9.27 11.76
CA ALA A 118 6.84 -8.85 12.48
C ALA A 118 8.12 -9.19 11.69
N ALA A 119 8.21 -10.41 11.18
CA ALA A 119 9.34 -10.85 10.36
C ALA A 119 9.48 -10.06 9.05
N ALA A 120 8.35 -9.70 8.42
CA ALA A 120 8.35 -8.94 7.17
C ALA A 120 8.73 -7.47 7.36
N LEU A 121 8.43 -6.88 8.52
CA LEU A 121 8.77 -5.50 8.86
C LEU A 121 10.21 -5.33 9.36
N ALA A 122 10.82 -6.38 9.92
CA ALA A 122 12.16 -6.31 10.50
C ALA A 122 13.25 -5.73 9.56
N PRO A 123 13.28 -6.05 8.23
CA PRO A 123 14.25 -5.48 7.31
C PRO A 123 14.12 -3.96 7.10
N PHE A 124 13.02 -3.34 7.51
CA PHE A 124 12.77 -1.92 7.35
C PHE A 124 13.18 -1.08 8.56
N GLU A 125 13.63 -1.73 9.63
CA GLU A 125 14.14 -1.03 10.83
C GLU A 125 15.46 -0.30 10.52
N GLY A 126 15.61 0.89 11.11
CA GLY A 126 16.80 1.72 10.91
C GLY A 126 16.81 2.53 9.60
N LEU A 127 15.83 2.35 8.72
CA LEU A 127 15.68 3.19 7.52
C LEU A 127 15.10 4.56 7.93
N ALA A 128 15.76 5.65 7.52
CA ALA A 128 15.30 7.02 7.84
C ALA A 128 15.71 8.02 6.74
N PRO A 129 14.85 8.98 6.40
CA PRO A 129 13.42 9.01 6.70
C PRO A 129 12.66 7.93 5.90
N LEU A 130 11.80 7.15 6.59
CA LEU A 130 11.08 6.03 5.99
C LEU A 130 9.64 6.40 5.63
N TYR A 131 9.25 6.06 4.41
CA TYR A 131 7.90 6.12 3.85
C TYR A 131 7.43 4.67 3.63
N LEU A 132 6.51 4.19 4.47
CA LEU A 132 6.02 2.82 4.41
C LEU A 132 4.72 2.76 3.62
N VAL A 133 4.70 1.99 2.54
CA VAL A 133 3.49 1.62 1.81
C VAL A 133 3.12 0.19 2.21
N VAL A 134 2.01 0.04 2.90
CA VAL A 134 1.52 -1.25 3.39
C VAL A 134 0.05 -1.40 3.03
N HIS A 135 -0.42 -2.63 2.71
CA HIS A 135 -1.83 -2.76 2.32
C HIS A 135 -2.78 -2.59 3.51
N PHE A 136 -2.46 -3.19 4.66
CA PHE A 136 -3.31 -3.20 5.87
C PHE A 136 -2.95 -2.05 6.83
N PRO A 137 -3.93 -1.53 7.61
CA PRO A 137 -3.69 -0.43 8.54
C PRO A 137 -3.15 -0.91 9.90
N PRO A 138 -2.52 0.01 10.68
CA PRO A 138 -2.18 -0.24 12.08
C PRO A 138 -3.45 -0.25 12.95
N HIS A 139 -3.51 -1.18 13.93
CA HIS A 139 -4.61 -1.31 14.88
C HIS A 139 -4.77 -0.05 15.77
N ASP A 140 -6.00 0.21 16.20
CA ASP A 140 -6.36 1.33 17.09
C ASP A 140 -5.95 2.70 16.53
N SER A 141 -6.36 2.94 15.29
CA SER A 141 -6.15 4.19 14.56
C SER A 141 -7.45 4.67 13.90
N GLN A 142 -7.43 5.86 13.29
CA GLN A 142 -8.53 6.29 12.42
C GLN A 142 -8.53 5.55 11.08
N LEU A 143 -7.46 4.80 10.78
CA LEU A 143 -7.23 4.15 9.49
C LEU A 143 -7.82 2.73 9.43
N ASP A 144 -8.22 2.15 10.59
CA ASP A 144 -8.65 0.75 10.71
C ASP A 144 -10.05 0.54 11.29
N ARG A 145 -10.86 1.60 11.36
CA ARG A 145 -12.21 1.54 11.92
C ARG A 145 -13.21 0.95 10.94
N VAL A 146 -13.76 -0.20 11.30
CA VAL A 146 -14.89 -0.85 10.62
C VAL A 146 -16.22 -0.55 11.33
N MET A 147 -17.31 -1.13 10.81
CA MET A 147 -18.66 -0.96 11.40
C MET A 147 -18.66 -1.08 12.93
N LEU A 148 -19.51 -0.28 13.57
CA LEU A 148 -19.66 -0.20 15.03
C LEU A 148 -18.39 0.26 15.78
N GLY A 149 -17.45 0.93 15.09
CA GLY A 149 -16.24 1.48 15.68
C GLY A 149 -15.19 0.43 16.09
N ARG A 150 -15.34 -0.82 15.63
CA ARG A 150 -14.33 -1.87 15.85
C ARG A 150 -13.07 -1.57 15.06
N HIS A 151 -11.94 -2.02 15.59
CA HIS A 151 -10.64 -1.93 14.95
C HIS A 151 -10.28 -3.28 14.30
N ALA A 152 -9.82 -3.25 13.04
CA ALA A 152 -9.50 -4.44 12.25
C ALA A 152 -8.04 -4.49 11.76
N GLY A 153 -7.23 -3.49 12.09
CA GLY A 153 -5.83 -3.42 11.70
C GLY A 153 -4.91 -4.35 12.50
N SER A 154 -3.65 -4.45 12.10
CA SER A 154 -2.62 -5.27 12.74
C SER A 154 -2.07 -4.60 14.00
N ARG A 155 -2.03 -5.38 15.09
CA ARG A 155 -1.42 -4.98 16.38
C ARG A 155 0.11 -4.92 16.27
N THR A 156 0.69 -5.83 15.53
CA THR A 156 2.13 -5.86 15.27
C THR A 156 2.57 -4.65 14.47
N LEU A 157 1.84 -4.28 13.42
CA LEU A 157 2.13 -3.07 12.66
C LEU A 157 2.00 -1.83 13.55
N ARG A 158 0.96 -1.75 14.40
CA ARG A 158 0.80 -0.64 15.36
C ARG A 158 2.00 -0.50 16.28
N ALA A 159 2.41 -1.57 16.95
CA ALA A 159 3.56 -1.57 17.85
C ALA A 159 4.87 -1.23 17.12
N TRP A 160 5.02 -1.71 15.89
CA TRP A 160 6.18 -1.41 15.05
C TRP A 160 6.23 0.08 14.66
N VAL A 161 5.11 0.66 14.23
CA VAL A 161 5.03 2.10 13.91
C VAL A 161 5.33 2.97 15.12
N GLU A 162 4.80 2.63 16.30
CA GLU A 162 5.09 3.35 17.55
C GLU A 162 6.58 3.33 17.93
N ARG A 163 7.28 2.25 17.64
CA ARG A 163 8.70 2.08 17.95
C ARG A 163 9.62 2.69 16.91
N VAL A 164 9.35 2.48 15.63
CA VAL A 164 10.23 2.88 14.51
C VAL A 164 9.97 4.31 14.06
N GLN A 165 8.74 4.79 14.19
CA GLN A 165 8.31 6.13 13.82
C GLN A 165 8.66 6.47 12.35
N PRO A 166 8.20 5.68 11.34
CA PRO A 166 8.36 6.07 9.95
C PRO A 166 7.79 7.48 9.73
N ALA A 167 8.34 8.25 8.79
CA ALA A 167 7.82 9.58 8.48
C ALA A 167 6.37 9.51 7.99
N TRP A 168 6.07 8.49 7.18
CA TRP A 168 4.74 8.24 6.65
C TRP A 168 4.38 6.76 6.64
N ILE A 169 3.09 6.47 6.82
CA ILE A 169 2.45 5.20 6.50
C ILE A 169 1.27 5.43 5.57
N PHE A 170 1.24 4.72 4.45
CA PHE A 170 0.16 4.70 3.47
C PHE A 170 -0.45 3.31 3.47
N CYS A 171 -1.73 3.19 3.77
CA CYS A 171 -2.43 1.91 3.84
C CYS A 171 -3.78 1.94 3.10
N GLY A 172 -4.34 0.79 2.79
CA GLY A 172 -5.66 0.58 2.19
C GLY A 172 -6.50 -0.38 3.03
N HIS A 173 -7.11 -1.38 2.38
CA HIS A 173 -7.81 -2.51 2.94
C HIS A 173 -9.15 -2.19 3.63
N ILE A 174 -9.20 -1.22 4.52
CA ILE A 174 -10.44 -0.84 5.22
C ILE A 174 -11.13 0.27 4.46
N HIS A 175 -12.04 -0.11 3.55
CA HIS A 175 -12.70 0.81 2.62
C HIS A 175 -13.47 1.95 3.32
N GLU A 176 -14.02 1.69 4.52
CA GLU A 176 -14.72 2.70 5.33
C GLU A 176 -13.79 3.82 5.83
N CYS A 177 -12.47 3.59 5.73
CA CYS A 177 -11.47 4.57 6.14
C CYS A 177 -10.85 5.33 4.97
N ALA A 178 -11.21 5.03 3.73
CA ALA A 178 -10.63 5.69 2.55
C ALA A 178 -10.66 7.22 2.67
N GLY A 179 -9.49 7.85 2.51
CA GLY A 179 -9.28 9.29 2.64
C GLY A 179 -9.08 9.81 4.06
N LYS A 180 -9.20 8.97 5.10
CA LYS A 180 -8.89 9.37 6.48
C LYS A 180 -7.39 9.49 6.71
N THR A 181 -7.03 10.35 7.64
CA THR A 181 -5.66 10.55 8.11
C THR A 181 -5.58 10.37 9.62
N ASP A 182 -4.40 10.02 10.13
CA ASP A 182 -4.13 9.89 11.55
C ASP A 182 -2.66 10.21 11.85
N HIS A 183 -2.32 10.36 13.13
CA HIS A 183 -0.96 10.48 13.62
C HIS A 183 -0.70 9.42 14.69
N ILE A 184 0.39 8.69 14.53
CA ILE A 184 0.86 7.71 15.52
C ILE A 184 2.24 8.18 15.99
N GLY A 185 2.28 8.92 17.08
CA GLY A 185 3.49 9.65 17.46
C GLY A 185 3.86 10.70 16.41
N ALA A 186 5.06 10.64 15.87
CA ALA A 186 5.52 11.52 14.78
C ALA A 186 5.11 11.02 13.38
N THR A 187 4.63 9.77 13.26
CA THR A 187 4.25 9.18 11.98
C THR A 187 2.95 9.76 11.47
N GLN A 188 2.95 10.26 10.23
CA GLN A 188 1.72 10.63 9.52
C GLN A 188 1.14 9.39 8.83
N GLY A 189 -0.17 9.16 8.98
CA GLY A 189 -0.87 8.03 8.38
C GLY A 189 -1.98 8.46 7.44
N VAL A 190 -2.13 7.73 6.32
CA VAL A 190 -3.20 7.94 5.35
C VAL A 190 -3.82 6.61 4.97
N SER A 191 -5.15 6.51 5.09
CA SER A 191 -5.92 5.44 4.48
C SER A 191 -6.25 5.81 3.03
N LEU A 192 -5.73 5.01 2.12
CA LEU A 192 -5.88 5.20 0.68
C LEU A 192 -7.28 4.75 0.21
N GLY A 193 -7.50 4.86 -1.07
CA GLY A 193 -8.67 4.35 -1.77
C GLY A 193 -8.52 4.58 -3.26
N LYS A 194 -9.60 4.43 -3.98
CA LYS A 194 -9.66 4.51 -5.45
C LYS A 194 -9.35 5.89 -6.04
N THR A 195 -9.40 6.95 -5.23
CA THR A 195 -9.07 8.32 -5.66
C THR A 195 -7.58 8.63 -5.56
N GLY A 196 -6.85 7.85 -4.77
CA GLY A 196 -5.44 8.05 -4.49
C GLY A 196 -5.15 9.25 -3.58
N TYR A 197 -3.91 9.31 -3.14
CA TYR A 197 -3.33 10.40 -2.34
C TYR A 197 -2.04 10.88 -3.00
N VAL A 198 -1.86 12.17 -3.13
CA VAL A 198 -0.65 12.76 -3.71
C VAL A 198 0.24 13.27 -2.60
N VAL A 199 1.50 12.81 -2.57
CA VAL A 199 2.54 13.31 -1.69
C VAL A 199 3.66 13.93 -2.52
N GLU A 200 4.22 15.03 -2.04
CA GLU A 200 5.41 15.66 -2.62
C GLU A 200 6.60 15.48 -1.68
N ILE A 201 7.70 14.96 -2.21
CA ILE A 201 8.98 14.80 -1.48
C ILE A 201 10.07 15.68 -2.04
#